data_46ee20c748066c96ed0e69eeb19d121a
#
_entry.id   46ee20c748066c96ed0e69eeb19d121a
#
_cell.length_a   1.000
_cell.length_b   1.000
_cell.length_c   1.000
_cell.angle_alpha   90.00
_cell.angle_beta   90.00
_cell.angle_gamma   90.00
#
_symmetry.space_group_name_H-M   'P 1'
#
loop_
_entity.id
_entity.type
_entity.pdbx_description
1 polymer ?
#
loop_
_entity_poly.entity_id
_entity_poly.type
_entity_poly.pdbx_seq_one_letter_code
_entity_poly.pdbx_strand_id
1 'polypeptide(L)'
;MGKLSNIRRTKMLAQEGRCYYCGLLMWDPELKDAAPAICLAPAMQKYLRCTAEHLHPRSEGGANTSSNIVAACWYCNTRRHHRKAPPSPDVHRAHVQKRMAKGKWLAARLPSTVTVGGRASLSKESRLPC
;
A
#
# COMPACT_ATOMS: atom_id res chain seq x y z
N MET A 1 4.62 -19.82 4.54
CA MET A 1 4.38 -19.11 3.33
C MET A 1 3.30 -19.73 2.57
N GLY A 2 2.26 -19.09 2.41
CA GLY A 2 1.15 -19.60 1.71
C GLY A 2 1.11 -19.11 0.28
N LYS A 3 0.16 -19.66 -0.45
CA LYS A 3 -0.10 -19.23 -1.81
C LYS A 3 -0.42 -17.74 -1.86
N LEU A 4 -1.16 -17.24 -0.88
CA LEU A 4 -1.56 -15.84 -0.84
C LEU A 4 -0.36 -14.91 -0.74
N SER A 5 0.62 -15.24 0.08
CA SER A 5 1.78 -14.37 0.20
C SER A 5 2.63 -14.39 -1.07
N ASN A 6 2.65 -15.49 -1.79
CA ASN A 6 3.34 -15.56 -3.08
C ASN A 6 2.64 -14.66 -4.10
N ILE A 7 1.31 -14.73 -4.14
CA ILE A 7 0.55 -13.86 -5.04
C ILE A 7 0.79 -12.40 -4.69
N ARG A 8 0.74 -12.06 -3.40
CA ARG A 8 0.99 -10.70 -2.94
C ARG A 8 2.34 -10.18 -3.41
N ARG A 9 3.38 -11.01 -3.25
CA ARG A 9 4.72 -10.59 -3.67
C ARG A 9 4.82 -10.40 -5.17
N THR A 10 4.21 -11.30 -5.93
CA THR A 10 4.19 -11.18 -7.38
C THR A 10 3.52 -9.88 -7.81
N LYS A 11 2.40 -9.54 -7.16
CA LYS A 11 1.70 -8.30 -7.49
C LYS A 11 2.50 -7.07 -7.07
N MET A 12 3.16 -7.15 -5.92
CA MET A 12 4.01 -6.05 -5.48
C MET A 12 5.10 -5.76 -6.50
N LEU A 13 5.74 -6.82 -7.01
CA LEU A 13 6.77 -6.66 -8.03
C LEU A 13 6.18 -6.09 -9.32
N ALA A 14 5.03 -6.58 -9.73
CA ALA A 14 4.38 -6.08 -10.95
C ALA A 14 3.97 -4.62 -10.81
N GLN A 15 3.68 -4.17 -9.61
CA GLN A 15 3.30 -2.79 -9.33
C GLN A 15 4.51 -1.92 -9.00
N GLU A 16 5.72 -2.45 -9.16
CA GLU A 16 6.95 -1.73 -8.87
C GLU A 16 7.01 -1.23 -7.43
N GLY A 17 6.46 -2.03 -6.53
CA GLY A 17 6.46 -1.72 -5.11
C GLY A 17 5.42 -0.72 -4.66
N ARG A 18 4.58 -0.24 -5.57
CA ARG A 18 3.64 0.83 -5.23
C ARG A 18 2.25 0.29 -4.91
N CYS A 19 1.63 0.92 -3.91
CA CYS A 19 0.28 0.56 -3.49
C CYS A 19 -0.71 0.76 -4.62
N TYR A 20 -1.59 -0.21 -4.78
CA TYR A 20 -2.62 -0.17 -5.81
C TYR A 20 -3.52 1.07 -5.69
N TYR A 21 -3.76 1.56 -4.49
CA TYR A 21 -4.67 2.69 -4.25
C TYR A 21 -3.95 4.02 -4.17
N CYS A 22 -2.98 4.18 -3.27
CA CYS A 22 -2.36 5.48 -3.06
C CYS A 22 -1.09 5.72 -3.87
N GLY A 23 -0.50 4.65 -4.42
CA GLY A 23 0.69 4.79 -5.25
C GLY A 23 2.00 4.97 -4.52
N LEU A 24 1.97 4.98 -3.19
CA LEU A 24 3.21 5.13 -2.43
C LEU A 24 3.97 3.81 -2.37
N LEU A 25 5.28 3.91 -2.19
CA LEU A 25 6.12 2.73 -2.07
C LEU A 25 5.80 1.98 -0.79
N MET A 26 5.70 0.67 -0.91
CA MET A 26 5.45 -0.23 0.19
C MET A 26 6.72 -1.00 0.52
N TRP A 27 6.74 -1.63 1.70
CA TRP A 27 7.81 -2.55 2.05
C TRP A 27 7.19 -3.93 2.29
N ASP A 28 8.01 -4.97 2.03
CA ASP A 28 7.55 -6.35 2.12
C ASP A 28 7.88 -6.90 3.51
N PRO A 29 6.84 -7.20 4.33
CA PRO A 29 7.09 -7.64 5.70
C PRO A 29 7.72 -9.02 5.81
N GLU A 30 7.77 -9.77 4.72
CA GLU A 30 8.34 -11.11 4.73
C GLU A 30 9.80 -11.15 4.33
N LEU A 31 10.36 -10.03 3.89
CA LEU A 31 11.78 -9.95 3.60
C LEU A 31 12.49 -9.47 4.84
N LYS A 32 13.40 -10.29 5.35
CA LYS A 32 14.07 -9.99 6.61
C LYS A 32 14.79 -8.66 6.60
N ASP A 33 15.46 -8.36 5.51
CA ASP A 33 16.25 -7.15 5.43
C ASP A 33 15.55 -6.06 4.66
N ALA A 34 14.24 -6.19 4.47
CA ALA A 34 13.49 -5.19 3.74
C ALA A 34 13.12 -4.05 4.67
N ALA A 35 14.10 -3.29 5.07
CA ALA A 35 13.80 -2.05 5.73
C ALA A 35 13.01 -1.18 4.76
N PRO A 36 12.07 -0.39 5.24
CA PRO A 36 11.43 0.57 4.36
C PRO A 36 12.48 1.41 3.66
N ALA A 37 12.28 1.64 2.38
CA ALA A 37 13.21 2.45 1.60
C ALA A 37 13.28 3.88 2.12
N ILE A 38 12.35 4.26 2.95
CA ILE A 38 12.23 5.60 3.49
C ILE A 38 12.25 5.51 5.00
N CYS A 39 13.03 6.39 5.62
CA CYS A 39 13.09 6.43 7.07
C CYS A 39 11.79 6.90 7.65
N LEU A 40 11.11 6.02 8.37
CA LEU A 40 9.86 6.35 9.04
C LEU A 40 9.91 5.89 10.48
N ALA A 41 9.27 6.63 11.35
CA ALA A 41 9.09 6.20 12.73
C ALA A 41 8.37 4.86 12.73
N PRO A 42 8.67 3.99 13.68
CA PRO A 42 8.03 2.67 13.72
C PRO A 42 6.50 2.72 13.67
N ALA A 43 5.90 3.71 14.31
CA ALA A 43 4.44 3.83 14.29
C ALA A 43 3.89 4.11 12.90
N MET A 44 4.69 4.72 12.05
CA MET A 44 4.27 5.04 10.69
C MET A 44 4.62 3.97 9.69
N GLN A 45 5.60 3.12 10.01
CA GLN A 45 6.04 2.09 9.08
C GLN A 45 4.92 1.16 8.68
N LYS A 46 4.05 0.80 9.61
CA LYS A 46 2.98 -0.14 9.29
C LYS A 46 2.00 0.40 8.26
N TYR A 47 1.89 1.72 8.14
CA TYR A 47 0.98 2.31 7.15
C TYR A 47 1.32 1.84 5.74
N LEU A 48 2.61 1.69 5.45
CA LEU A 48 3.07 1.33 4.11
C LEU A 48 3.47 -0.14 3.99
N ARG A 49 3.11 -0.96 4.96
CA ARG A 49 3.36 -2.39 4.87
C ARG A 49 2.51 -2.99 3.75
N CYS A 50 3.15 -3.78 2.90
CA CYS A 50 2.46 -4.42 1.79
C CYS A 50 1.53 -5.51 2.29
N THR A 51 0.28 -5.48 1.83
CA THR A 51 -0.72 -6.49 2.18
C THR A 51 -1.37 -7.02 0.91
N ALA A 52 -1.97 -8.20 1.01
CA ALA A 52 -2.75 -8.76 -0.08
C ALA A 52 -4.16 -8.20 0.00
N GLU A 53 -4.56 -7.49 -1.03
CA GLU A 53 -5.89 -6.88 -1.06
C GLU A 53 -6.78 -7.68 -1.99
N HIS A 54 -7.94 -8.10 -1.48
CA HIS A 54 -8.94 -8.82 -2.25
C HIS A 54 -9.85 -7.82 -2.93
N LEU A 55 -9.76 -7.73 -4.26
CA LEU A 55 -10.61 -6.80 -5.00
C LEU A 55 -12.07 -7.12 -4.77
N HIS A 56 -12.42 -8.42 -4.85
CA HIS A 56 -13.70 -8.93 -4.37
C HIS A 56 -13.45 -9.43 -2.94
N PRO A 57 -14.10 -8.85 -1.92
CA PRO A 57 -13.75 -9.13 -0.54
C PRO A 57 -13.94 -10.59 -0.16
N ARG A 58 -13.06 -11.07 0.71
CA ARG A 58 -13.17 -12.45 1.21
C ARG A 58 -14.51 -12.68 1.91
N SER A 59 -14.99 -11.68 2.64
CA SER A 59 -16.25 -11.77 3.34
C SER A 59 -17.43 -11.97 2.39
N GLU A 60 -17.22 -11.67 1.10
CA GLU A 60 -18.25 -11.83 0.08
C GLU A 60 -17.90 -12.95 -0.90
N GLY A 61 -16.99 -13.84 -0.51
CA GLY A 61 -16.66 -14.98 -1.34
C GLY A 61 -15.45 -14.79 -2.25
N GLY A 62 -14.72 -13.70 -2.09
CA GLY A 62 -13.54 -13.46 -2.92
C GLY A 62 -12.44 -14.50 -2.70
N ALA A 63 -11.87 -14.99 -3.77
CA ALA A 63 -10.89 -16.08 -3.72
C ALA A 63 -9.46 -15.56 -3.65
N ASN A 64 -8.56 -16.44 -3.21
CA ASN A 64 -7.13 -16.17 -3.19
C ASN A 64 -6.53 -16.52 -4.53
N THR A 65 -6.84 -15.75 -5.55
CA THR A 65 -6.37 -16.00 -6.91
C THR A 65 -5.68 -14.76 -7.44
N SER A 66 -4.80 -14.98 -8.41
CA SER A 66 -4.05 -13.88 -9.01
C SER A 66 -4.99 -12.81 -9.59
N SER A 67 -6.12 -13.23 -10.13
CA SER A 67 -7.06 -12.28 -10.73
C SER A 67 -7.80 -11.43 -9.70
N ASN A 68 -7.79 -11.84 -8.43
CA ASN A 68 -8.53 -11.14 -7.38
C ASN A 68 -7.63 -10.42 -6.37
N ILE A 69 -6.32 -10.55 -6.47
CA ILE A 69 -5.41 -9.99 -5.49
C ILE A 69 -4.56 -8.89 -6.13
N VAL A 70 -4.43 -7.79 -5.41
CA VAL A 70 -3.43 -6.77 -5.73
C VAL A 70 -2.64 -6.48 -4.47
N ALA A 71 -1.51 -5.79 -4.62
CA ALA A 71 -0.72 -5.36 -3.48
C ALA A 71 -1.19 -3.97 -3.06
N ALA A 72 -1.53 -3.82 -1.80
CA ALA A 72 -1.97 -2.54 -1.27
C ALA A 72 -1.35 -2.33 0.11
N CYS A 73 -1.11 -1.07 0.44
CA CYS A 73 -0.55 -0.79 1.74
C CYS A 73 -1.61 -1.05 2.83
N TRP A 74 -1.11 -1.34 4.02
CA TRP A 74 -1.99 -1.63 5.15
C TRP A 74 -3.03 -0.53 5.38
N TYR A 75 -2.61 0.72 5.23
CA TYR A 75 -3.51 1.84 5.48
C TYR A 75 -4.70 1.86 4.52
N CYS A 76 -4.43 1.78 3.21
CA CYS A 76 -5.50 1.82 2.22
C CYS A 76 -6.40 0.59 2.30
N ASN A 77 -5.80 -0.57 2.52
CA ASN A 77 -6.54 -1.82 2.60
C ASN A 77 -7.50 -1.81 3.79
N THR A 78 -6.97 -1.53 4.98
CA THR A 78 -7.81 -1.57 6.18
C THR A 78 -8.92 -0.53 6.13
N ARG A 79 -8.66 0.61 5.56
CA ARG A 79 -9.70 1.64 5.49
C ARG A 79 -10.83 1.28 4.53
N ARG A 80 -10.51 0.59 3.44
CA ARG A 80 -11.56 0.12 2.53
C ARG A 80 -12.50 -0.83 3.25
N HIS A 81 -11.95 -1.74 4.03
CA HIS A 81 -12.73 -2.79 4.66
C HIS A 81 -13.25 -2.44 6.04
N HIS A 82 -13.09 -1.19 6.45
CA HIS A 82 -13.65 -0.70 7.70
C HIS A 82 -15.17 -0.57 7.63
N ARG A 83 -15.69 -0.44 6.44
CA ARG A 83 -17.13 -0.28 6.25
C ARG A 83 -17.80 -1.63 6.08
N LYS A 84 -19.06 -1.70 6.49
CA LYS A 84 -19.84 -2.93 6.31
C LYS A 84 -19.90 -3.34 4.85
N ALA A 85 -20.10 -2.36 3.97
CA ALA A 85 -20.13 -2.60 2.54
C ALA A 85 -19.00 -1.83 1.93
N PRO A 86 -17.83 -2.47 1.71
CA PRO A 86 -16.70 -1.75 1.15
C PRO A 86 -17.02 -1.22 -0.25
N PRO A 87 -16.54 -0.03 -0.59
CA PRO A 87 -16.71 0.47 -1.94
C PRO A 87 -15.96 -0.42 -2.93
N SER A 88 -16.36 -0.38 -4.20
CA SER A 88 -15.62 -1.12 -5.21
C SER A 88 -14.17 -0.63 -5.27
N PRO A 89 -13.25 -1.46 -5.79
CA PRO A 89 -11.85 -1.03 -5.89
C PRO A 89 -11.69 0.27 -6.67
N ASP A 90 -12.41 0.44 -7.75
CA ASP A 90 -12.28 1.65 -8.56
C ASP A 90 -12.75 2.88 -7.80
N VAL A 91 -13.87 2.76 -7.10
CA VAL A 91 -14.40 3.87 -6.31
C VAL A 91 -13.43 4.21 -5.18
N HIS A 92 -12.92 3.19 -4.50
CA HIS A 92 -11.98 3.40 -3.40
C HIS A 92 -10.69 4.07 -3.90
N ARG A 93 -10.18 3.59 -5.03
CA ARG A 93 -8.95 4.14 -5.60
C ARG A 93 -9.12 5.62 -5.96
N ALA A 94 -10.22 5.95 -6.60
CA ALA A 94 -10.49 7.34 -6.97
C ALA A 94 -10.62 8.22 -5.72
N HIS A 95 -11.27 7.70 -4.69
CA HIS A 95 -11.43 8.42 -3.42
C HIS A 95 -10.06 8.67 -2.78
N VAL A 96 -9.23 7.64 -2.71
CA VAL A 96 -7.90 7.73 -2.09
C VAL A 96 -7.06 8.76 -2.84
N GLN A 97 -7.04 8.68 -4.16
CA GLN A 97 -6.20 9.59 -4.95
C GLN A 97 -6.67 11.03 -4.85
N LYS A 98 -7.97 11.24 -4.79
CA LYS A 98 -8.51 12.59 -4.60
C LYS A 98 -8.08 13.16 -3.24
N ARG A 99 -8.17 12.33 -2.20
CA ARG A 99 -7.78 12.77 -0.86
C ARG A 99 -6.28 13.04 -0.79
N MET A 100 -5.47 12.17 -1.38
CA MET A 100 -4.03 12.38 -1.41
C MET A 100 -3.68 13.71 -2.08
N ALA A 101 -4.34 14.02 -3.20
CA ALA A 101 -4.09 15.25 -3.92
C ALA A 101 -4.44 16.49 -3.10
N LYS A 102 -5.34 16.35 -2.15
CA LYS A 102 -5.74 17.45 -1.25
C LYS A 102 -4.91 17.52 0.03
N GLY A 103 -3.85 16.74 0.12
CA GLY A 103 -3.03 16.72 1.33
C GLY A 103 -3.65 15.96 2.47
N LYS A 104 -4.61 15.09 2.19
CA LYS A 104 -5.30 14.28 3.18
C LYS A 104 -4.91 12.82 3.03
N TRP A 105 -5.58 11.93 3.76
CA TRP A 105 -5.25 10.50 3.74
C TRP A 105 -3.83 10.32 4.26
N LEU A 106 -3.00 9.53 3.58
CA LEU A 106 -1.62 9.35 4.00
C LEU A 106 -0.78 10.62 3.85
N ALA A 107 -1.17 11.51 2.94
CA ALA A 107 -0.47 12.78 2.80
C ALA A 107 -0.53 13.62 4.08
N ALA A 108 -1.56 13.42 4.90
CA ALA A 108 -1.69 14.15 6.17
C ALA A 108 -0.95 13.45 7.31
N ARG A 109 -0.52 12.20 7.11
CA ARG A 109 0.06 11.39 8.19
C ARG A 109 1.55 11.10 8.02
N LEU A 110 2.08 11.28 6.83
CA LEU A 110 3.46 10.96 6.53
C LEU A 110 4.23 12.23 6.18
N PRO A 111 5.56 12.22 6.35
CA PRO A 111 6.36 13.37 5.93
C PRO A 111 6.17 13.68 4.46
N SER A 112 6.23 14.95 4.11
CA SER A 112 6.01 15.36 2.73
C SER A 112 7.04 14.75 1.77
N THR A 113 8.22 14.42 2.24
CA THR A 113 9.22 13.77 1.41
C THR A 113 8.74 12.41 0.90
N VAL A 114 7.86 11.76 1.67
CA VAL A 114 7.30 10.47 1.28
C VAL A 114 6.14 10.66 0.30
N THR A 115 5.24 11.58 0.61
CA THR A 115 3.99 11.70 -0.14
C THR A 115 4.13 12.53 -1.41
N VAL A 116 4.76 13.69 -1.30
CA VAL A 116 4.91 14.57 -2.45
C VAL A 116 5.99 14.03 -3.38
N GLY A 117 7.08 13.57 -2.79
CA GLY A 117 8.18 13.04 -3.56
C GLY A 117 8.07 11.57 -3.86
N GLY A 118 6.84 11.03 -3.88
CA GLY A 118 6.67 9.59 -4.06
C GLY A 118 7.50 9.02 -5.19
N ARG A 119 7.60 9.77 -6.27
CA ARG A 119 8.42 9.38 -7.40
C ARG A 119 9.86 9.78 -7.17
N ALA A 120 10.07 11.00 -6.74
CA ALA A 120 11.40 11.52 -6.48
C ALA A 120 12.04 10.85 -5.27
N SER A 121 11.26 10.25 -4.42
CA SER A 121 11.78 9.57 -3.24
C SER A 121 12.70 8.41 -3.61
N LEU A 122 12.73 8.05 -4.87
CA LEU A 122 13.65 7.03 -5.34
C LEU A 122 15.04 7.57 -5.56
N SER A 123 15.21 8.87 -5.49
CA SER A 123 16.53 9.47 -5.65
C SER A 123 17.40 9.14 -4.45
N LYS A 124 18.69 9.32 -4.62
CA LYS A 124 19.63 9.02 -3.56
C LYS A 124 19.40 9.89 -2.34
N GLU A 125 19.01 11.12 -2.56
CA GLU A 125 18.80 12.05 -1.46
C GLU A 125 17.71 11.60 -0.52
N SER A 126 16.76 10.84 -1.01
CA SER A 126 15.67 10.39 -0.17
C SER A 126 16.06 9.25 0.75
N ARG A 127 17.28 8.77 0.65
CA ARG A 127 17.75 7.67 1.47
C ARG A 127 18.55 8.14 2.67
N LEU A 128 18.14 9.21 3.24
CA LEU A 128 18.79 9.70 4.43
C LEU A 128 18.63 8.69 5.56
N PRO A 129 19.64 8.56 6.39
CA PRO A 129 19.58 7.62 7.50
C PRO A 129 18.46 7.99 8.46
N CYS A 130 17.90 7.00 9.06
CA CYS A 130 16.83 7.19 10.04
C CYS A 130 17.37 7.73 11.35
#